data_c7d1373672867518b87e01403d8a490d
#
_entry.id   c7d1373672867518b87e01403d8a490d
#
_cell.length_a   1.000
_cell.length_b   1.000
_cell.length_c   1.000
_cell.angle_alpha   90.00
_cell.angle_beta   90.00
_cell.angle_gamma   90.00
#
_symmetry.space_group_name_H-M   'P 1'
#
loop_
_entity.id
_entity.type
_entity.pdbx_description
1 polymer ?
#
loop_
_entity_poly.entity_id
_entity_poly.type
_entity_poly.pdbx_seq_one_letter_code
_entity_poly.pdbx_strand_id
1 'polypeptide(L)'
;MIPRTDPPVIPRINATAYLTPMREGGSLPGLMEADDSGIYVVKFTGAGQGPKALVAEIVVGELARALGIPTPELALIEVDAEIGRREPDEEVQELVTASAGLNLAVDFLPGSVGYDRSFEVDREQAARIVWLDAFVANVDRSARNTNLLIWHKTLWAIDHGACLRFHHSWGNVAAFAGAAYNYADHVLARLGDPRRVHAALQPVVTAELLEEILLLVPQAWLLPDPTRPDPRAPADAAAARDAYREYLLARLAAAERWLP
;
A
#
# COMPACT_ATOMS: atom_id res chain seq x y z
N MET A 1 -12.19 4.34 -17.36
CA MET A 1 -12.59 4.55 -15.94
C MET A 1 -12.93 6.01 -15.79
N ILE A 2 -14.09 6.34 -15.20
CA ILE A 2 -14.52 7.74 -14.97
C ILE A 2 -13.71 8.26 -13.79
N PRO A 3 -13.08 9.44 -13.85
CA PRO A 3 -12.40 10.02 -12.71
C PRO A 3 -13.38 10.15 -11.53
N ARG A 4 -12.92 9.81 -10.33
CA ARG A 4 -13.70 9.96 -9.09
C ARG A 4 -14.01 11.45 -8.90
N THR A 5 -15.27 11.81 -8.75
CA THR A 5 -15.73 13.21 -8.55
C THR A 5 -15.79 13.58 -7.06
N ASP A 6 -15.81 12.59 -6.18
CA ASP A 6 -15.90 12.79 -4.74
C ASP A 6 -14.53 12.50 -4.07
N PRO A 7 -14.21 13.20 -2.96
CA PRO A 7 -12.98 12.93 -2.22
C PRO A 7 -12.95 11.46 -1.77
N PRO A 8 -11.77 10.85 -1.72
CA PRO A 8 -11.64 9.47 -1.29
C PRO A 8 -12.11 9.31 0.16
N VAL A 9 -12.86 8.23 0.42
CA VAL A 9 -13.31 7.87 1.78
C VAL A 9 -12.98 6.41 2.00
N ILE A 10 -12.31 6.11 3.09
CA ILE A 10 -12.08 4.73 3.54
C ILE A 10 -13.13 4.40 4.61
N PRO A 11 -14.06 3.44 4.35
CA PRO A 11 -15.10 3.08 5.31
C PRO A 11 -14.48 2.44 6.57
N ARG A 12 -15.20 2.53 7.70
CA ARG A 12 -14.88 1.81 8.93
C ARG A 12 -15.85 0.66 9.10
N ILE A 13 -15.31 -0.51 9.40
CA ILE A 13 -16.02 -1.76 9.59
C ILE A 13 -15.51 -2.48 10.85
N ASN A 14 -16.24 -3.47 11.34
CA ASN A 14 -15.82 -4.28 12.47
C ASN A 14 -15.61 -5.73 12.02
N ALA A 15 -14.50 -6.34 12.43
CA ALA A 15 -14.28 -7.76 12.21
C ALA A 15 -15.28 -8.59 13.01
N THR A 16 -15.89 -9.59 12.38
CA THR A 16 -16.86 -10.49 13.00
C THR A 16 -16.32 -11.90 13.19
N ALA A 17 -15.45 -12.36 12.29
CA ALA A 17 -14.81 -13.67 12.36
C ALA A 17 -13.44 -13.67 11.70
N TYR A 18 -12.51 -14.41 12.28
CA TYR A 18 -11.25 -14.80 11.66
C TYR A 18 -11.46 -16.11 10.88
N LEU A 19 -11.11 -16.15 9.61
CA LEU A 19 -11.34 -17.31 8.74
C LEU A 19 -10.09 -18.17 8.59
N THR A 20 -8.96 -17.57 8.20
CA THR A 20 -7.71 -18.32 7.98
C THR A 20 -6.51 -17.35 7.84
N PRO A 21 -5.30 -17.78 8.27
CA PRO A 21 -4.09 -17.03 7.94
C PRO A 21 -3.75 -17.15 6.46
N MET A 22 -3.28 -16.06 5.86
CA MET A 22 -2.69 -16.08 4.53
C MET A 22 -1.17 -16.21 4.70
N ARG A 23 -0.65 -17.41 4.45
CA ARG A 23 0.78 -17.72 4.68
C ARG A 23 1.72 -17.20 3.59
N GLU A 24 1.21 -16.43 2.65
CA GLU A 24 1.98 -15.79 1.60
C GLU A 24 2.41 -14.38 2.07
N GLY A 25 3.72 -14.17 2.22
CA GLY A 25 4.30 -12.91 2.67
C GLY A 25 4.73 -12.85 4.14
N GLY A 26 5.71 -11.99 4.43
CA GLY A 26 6.34 -11.90 5.77
C GLY A 26 5.52 -11.17 6.84
N SER A 27 4.30 -10.71 6.54
CA SER A 27 3.41 -9.97 7.47
C SER A 27 2.25 -10.77 8.01
N LEU A 28 2.09 -12.04 7.61
CA LEU A 28 1.06 -12.98 8.03
C LEU A 28 -0.35 -12.35 8.06
N PRO A 29 -0.88 -11.85 6.92
CA PRO A 29 -2.22 -11.28 6.89
C PRO A 29 -3.28 -12.34 7.15
N GLY A 30 -4.45 -11.92 7.68
CA GLY A 30 -5.59 -12.81 7.94
C GLY A 30 -6.76 -12.55 7.01
N LEU A 31 -7.45 -13.61 6.60
CA LEU A 31 -8.74 -13.48 5.94
C LEU A 31 -9.81 -13.38 7.03
N MET A 32 -10.64 -12.32 7.00
CA MET A 32 -11.65 -12.04 8.01
C MET A 32 -12.98 -11.66 7.39
N GLU A 33 -14.07 -12.02 8.06
CA GLU A 33 -15.40 -11.46 7.80
C GLU A 33 -15.59 -10.16 8.57
N ALA A 34 -16.40 -9.27 8.02
CA ALA A 34 -16.78 -8.01 8.68
C ALA A 34 -18.30 -7.85 8.79
N ASP A 35 -18.74 -6.84 9.56
CA ASP A 35 -20.15 -6.56 9.87
C ASP A 35 -20.97 -6.04 8.69
N ASP A 36 -20.31 -5.65 7.60
CA ASP A 36 -20.94 -5.34 6.31
C ASP A 36 -21.17 -6.59 5.41
N SER A 37 -20.88 -7.78 5.93
CA SER A 37 -20.93 -9.07 5.23
C SER A 37 -19.83 -9.22 4.13
N GLY A 38 -18.84 -8.34 4.10
CA GLY A 38 -17.66 -8.45 3.25
C GLY A 38 -16.62 -9.43 3.82
N ILE A 39 -15.74 -9.89 2.94
CA ILE A 39 -14.55 -10.67 3.28
C ILE A 39 -13.32 -9.86 2.90
N TYR A 40 -12.37 -9.76 3.82
CA TYR A 40 -11.21 -8.90 3.68
C TYR A 40 -9.91 -9.61 4.00
N VAL A 41 -8.86 -9.25 3.30
CA VAL A 41 -7.47 -9.53 3.69
C VAL A 41 -7.06 -8.45 4.69
N VAL A 42 -6.93 -8.82 5.96
CA VAL A 42 -6.58 -7.87 7.03
C VAL A 42 -5.07 -7.86 7.24
N LYS A 43 -4.50 -6.67 7.15
CA LYS A 43 -3.09 -6.37 7.46
C LYS A 43 -3.02 -5.75 8.85
N PHE A 44 -2.27 -6.41 9.73
CA PHE A 44 -2.26 -6.12 11.15
C PHE A 44 -1.22 -5.06 11.55
N THR A 45 -1.59 -4.17 12.46
CA THR A 45 -0.68 -3.14 13.00
C THR A 45 0.49 -3.74 13.81
N GLY A 46 0.29 -4.91 14.41
CA GLY A 46 1.33 -5.66 15.14
C GLY A 46 2.27 -6.47 14.25
N ALA A 47 2.00 -6.56 12.94
CA ALA A 47 2.78 -7.39 12.02
C ALA A 47 3.98 -6.64 11.43
N GLY A 48 5.07 -7.35 11.14
CA GLY A 48 6.17 -6.91 10.30
C GLY A 48 6.75 -5.55 10.69
N GLN A 49 6.58 -4.56 9.82
CA GLN A 49 7.11 -3.21 10.02
C GLN A 49 6.12 -2.25 10.71
N GLY A 50 5.05 -2.80 11.26
CA GLY A 50 4.06 -2.05 12.02
C GLY A 50 3.23 -1.09 11.18
N PRO A 51 2.67 -0.03 11.80
CA PRO A 51 1.73 0.89 11.14
C PRO A 51 2.29 1.57 9.88
N LYS A 52 3.60 1.72 9.73
CA LYS A 52 4.21 2.35 8.55
C LYS A 52 3.91 1.60 7.25
N ALA A 53 3.87 0.27 7.30
CA ALA A 53 3.45 -0.53 6.15
C ALA A 53 1.99 -0.23 5.78
N LEU A 54 1.11 -0.08 6.77
CA LEU A 54 -0.30 0.24 6.54
C LEU A 54 -0.49 1.68 6.01
N VAL A 55 0.35 2.62 6.44
CA VAL A 55 0.40 3.97 5.84
C VAL A 55 0.77 3.88 4.36
N ALA A 56 1.78 3.08 4.00
CA ALA A 56 2.17 2.88 2.61
C ALA A 56 1.05 2.24 1.79
N GLU A 57 0.34 1.25 2.34
CA GLU A 57 -0.83 0.64 1.69
C GLU A 57 -1.91 1.65 1.34
N ILE A 58 -2.30 2.51 2.30
CA ILE A 58 -3.33 3.54 2.05
C ILE A 58 -2.84 4.55 1.03
N VAL A 59 -1.68 5.14 1.26
CA VAL A 59 -1.18 6.23 0.40
C VAL A 59 -0.96 5.74 -1.04
N VAL A 60 -0.36 4.59 -1.21
CA VAL A 60 -0.04 4.06 -2.55
C VAL A 60 -1.27 3.44 -3.21
N GLY A 61 -2.13 2.76 -2.44
CA GLY A 61 -3.39 2.23 -2.95
C GLY A 61 -4.31 3.33 -3.50
N GLU A 62 -4.48 4.43 -2.77
CA GLU A 62 -5.30 5.55 -3.24
C GLU A 62 -4.64 6.33 -4.39
N LEU A 63 -3.30 6.45 -4.40
CA LEU A 63 -2.57 6.94 -5.58
C LEU A 63 -2.79 6.04 -6.78
N ALA A 64 -2.69 4.72 -6.63
CA ALA A 64 -2.95 3.76 -7.71
C ALA A 64 -4.35 3.99 -8.31
N ARG A 65 -5.36 4.12 -7.45
CA ARG A 65 -6.75 4.37 -7.83
C ARG A 65 -6.91 5.68 -8.60
N ALA A 66 -6.32 6.77 -8.11
CA ALA A 66 -6.33 8.07 -8.77
C ALA A 66 -5.64 8.03 -10.14
N LEU A 67 -4.61 7.21 -10.28
CA LEU A 67 -3.86 7.00 -11.53
C LEU A 67 -4.52 5.97 -12.48
N GLY A 68 -5.71 5.45 -12.13
CA GLY A 68 -6.44 4.48 -12.94
C GLY A 68 -5.81 3.08 -12.97
N ILE A 69 -5.04 2.72 -11.94
CA ILE A 69 -4.48 1.39 -11.74
C ILE A 69 -5.47 0.58 -10.88
N PRO A 70 -5.97 -0.57 -11.36
CA PRO A 70 -6.84 -1.43 -10.55
C PRO A 70 -6.13 -1.90 -9.28
N THR A 71 -6.76 -1.65 -8.14
CA THR A 71 -6.32 -2.08 -6.81
C THR A 71 -7.56 -2.34 -5.96
N PRO A 72 -7.57 -3.33 -5.06
CA PRO A 72 -8.72 -3.63 -4.22
C PRO A 72 -9.15 -2.44 -3.37
N GLU A 73 -10.43 -2.34 -3.04
CA GLU A 73 -10.94 -1.32 -2.13
C GLU A 73 -10.34 -1.52 -0.74
N LEU A 74 -10.19 -0.40 -0.01
CA LEU A 74 -9.64 -0.39 1.34
C LEU A 74 -10.73 -0.07 2.35
N ALA A 75 -10.64 -0.67 3.54
CA ALA A 75 -11.42 -0.30 4.71
C ALA A 75 -10.54 -0.24 5.95
N LEU A 76 -10.95 0.55 6.93
CA LEU A 76 -10.37 0.52 8.28
C LEU A 76 -11.19 -0.45 9.10
N ILE A 77 -10.57 -1.52 9.61
CA ILE A 77 -11.26 -2.58 10.33
C ILE A 77 -10.87 -2.59 11.81
N GLU A 78 -11.87 -2.56 12.67
CA GLU A 78 -11.69 -2.75 14.12
C GLU A 78 -11.64 -4.25 14.42
N VAL A 79 -10.58 -4.70 15.07
CA VAL A 79 -10.36 -6.12 15.44
C VAL A 79 -10.38 -6.24 16.96
N ASP A 80 -11.31 -7.05 17.48
CA ASP A 80 -11.34 -7.42 18.90
C ASP A 80 -10.31 -8.52 19.17
N ALA A 81 -9.56 -8.40 20.27
CA ALA A 81 -8.60 -9.40 20.73
C ALA A 81 -9.22 -10.81 20.92
N GLU A 82 -10.52 -10.87 21.26
CA GLU A 82 -11.24 -12.12 21.45
C GLU A 82 -11.37 -12.95 20.17
N ILE A 83 -11.32 -12.29 18.99
CA ILE A 83 -11.44 -12.97 17.70
C ILE A 83 -10.30 -13.96 17.50
N GLY A 84 -9.07 -13.60 17.92
CA GLY A 84 -7.89 -14.47 17.80
C GLY A 84 -7.88 -15.67 18.75
N ARG A 85 -8.65 -15.66 19.84
CA ARG A 85 -8.58 -16.71 20.89
C ARG A 85 -8.99 -18.10 20.43
N ARG A 86 -9.71 -18.22 19.33
CA ARG A 86 -10.17 -19.52 18.78
C ARG A 86 -9.24 -20.08 17.70
N GLU A 87 -8.24 -19.31 17.30
CA GLU A 87 -7.28 -19.74 16.30
C GLU A 87 -6.33 -20.79 16.92
N PRO A 88 -6.14 -21.96 16.30
CA PRO A 88 -5.27 -23.00 16.85
C PRO A 88 -3.77 -22.67 16.73
N ASP A 89 -3.37 -21.74 15.89
CA ASP A 89 -1.99 -21.30 15.69
C ASP A 89 -1.64 -20.20 16.71
N GLU A 90 -0.73 -20.47 17.61
CA GLU A 90 -0.30 -19.55 18.68
C GLU A 90 0.30 -18.25 18.11
N GLU A 91 1.04 -18.33 17.00
CA GLU A 91 1.62 -17.15 16.35
C GLU A 91 0.52 -16.21 15.83
N VAL A 92 -0.54 -16.77 15.27
CA VAL A 92 -1.71 -16.01 14.81
C VAL A 92 -2.48 -15.42 15.99
N GLN A 93 -2.66 -16.18 17.09
CA GLN A 93 -3.31 -15.67 18.30
C GLN A 93 -2.56 -14.46 18.88
N GLU A 94 -1.24 -14.58 19.00
CA GLU A 94 -0.37 -13.50 19.51
C GLU A 94 -0.47 -12.28 18.60
N LEU A 95 -0.41 -12.47 17.27
CA LEU A 95 -0.50 -11.38 16.30
C LEU A 95 -1.84 -10.65 16.36
N VAL A 96 -2.96 -11.36 16.37
CA VAL A 96 -4.30 -10.76 16.44
C VAL A 96 -4.48 -10.02 17.77
N THR A 97 -4.02 -10.61 18.87
CA THR A 97 -4.07 -9.98 20.20
C THR A 97 -3.23 -8.70 20.27
N ALA A 98 -2.02 -8.73 19.73
CA ALA A 98 -1.13 -7.56 19.65
C ALA A 98 -1.66 -6.47 18.70
N SER A 99 -2.56 -6.83 17.80
CA SER A 99 -3.17 -5.94 16.80
C SER A 99 -4.60 -5.54 17.16
N ALA A 100 -5.05 -5.77 18.40
CA ALA A 100 -6.37 -5.36 18.84
C ALA A 100 -6.58 -3.85 18.61
N GLY A 101 -7.74 -3.49 18.04
CA GLY A 101 -8.06 -2.13 17.62
C GLY A 101 -8.05 -1.97 16.10
N LEU A 102 -7.67 -0.79 15.62
CA LEU A 102 -7.79 -0.40 14.21
C LEU A 102 -6.69 -0.98 13.34
N ASN A 103 -7.06 -1.72 12.30
CA ASN A 103 -6.19 -2.32 11.30
C ASN A 103 -6.62 -1.95 9.88
N LEU A 104 -5.90 -2.42 8.86
CA LEU A 104 -6.24 -2.20 7.45
C LEU A 104 -6.86 -3.45 6.85
N ALA A 105 -8.04 -3.30 6.27
CA ALA A 105 -8.71 -4.31 5.47
C ALA A 105 -8.56 -3.98 3.98
N VAL A 106 -8.25 -4.99 3.19
CA VAL A 106 -8.17 -4.94 1.74
C VAL A 106 -9.24 -5.89 1.20
N ASP A 107 -10.13 -5.41 0.35
CA ASP A 107 -11.22 -6.22 -0.21
C ASP A 107 -10.69 -7.50 -0.85
N PHE A 108 -11.28 -8.64 -0.46
CA PHE A 108 -10.89 -9.92 -1.01
C PHE A 108 -11.46 -10.09 -2.41
N LEU A 109 -10.62 -10.41 -3.38
CA LEU A 109 -11.02 -10.62 -4.78
C LEU A 109 -11.27 -12.11 -5.05
N PRO A 110 -12.50 -12.61 -4.92
CA PRO A 110 -12.80 -14.04 -5.05
C PRO A 110 -12.52 -14.53 -6.46
N GLY A 111 -11.79 -15.65 -6.56
CA GLY A 111 -11.41 -16.24 -7.84
C GLY A 111 -10.29 -15.51 -8.58
N SER A 112 -9.65 -14.53 -7.96
CA SER A 112 -8.40 -13.99 -8.50
C SER A 112 -7.28 -15.04 -8.44
N VAL A 113 -6.31 -14.92 -9.34
CA VAL A 113 -5.12 -15.76 -9.38
C VAL A 113 -3.87 -14.91 -9.42
N GLY A 114 -2.79 -15.37 -8.81
CA GLY A 114 -1.50 -14.69 -8.88
C GLY A 114 -1.05 -14.51 -10.32
N TYR A 115 -0.54 -13.31 -10.63
CA TYR A 115 0.03 -13.04 -11.95
C TYR A 115 1.33 -13.84 -12.15
N ASP A 116 1.43 -14.48 -13.30
CA ASP A 116 2.67 -14.97 -13.86
C ASP A 116 2.81 -14.52 -15.33
N ARG A 117 3.97 -14.79 -15.94
CA ARG A 117 4.28 -14.32 -17.28
C ARG A 117 3.52 -15.01 -18.43
N SER A 118 2.69 -16.01 -18.12
CA SER A 118 1.82 -16.66 -19.11
C SER A 118 0.57 -15.85 -19.42
N PHE A 119 0.20 -14.92 -18.52
CA PHE A 119 -0.93 -14.02 -18.74
C PHE A 119 -0.55 -12.88 -19.68
N GLU A 120 -1.39 -12.66 -20.68
CA GLU A 120 -1.31 -11.43 -21.49
C GLU A 120 -1.84 -10.25 -20.68
N VAL A 121 -1.06 -9.18 -20.64
CA VAL A 121 -1.44 -7.93 -19.95
C VAL A 121 -1.31 -6.75 -20.91
N ASP A 122 -2.17 -5.77 -20.73
CA ASP A 122 -2.08 -4.52 -21.46
C ASP A 122 -0.79 -3.78 -21.12
N ARG A 123 -0.05 -3.38 -22.15
CA ARG A 123 1.23 -2.68 -22.00
C ARG A 123 1.12 -1.30 -21.38
N GLU A 124 0.02 -0.61 -21.60
CA GLU A 124 -0.23 0.68 -20.95
C GLU A 124 -0.49 0.49 -19.46
N GLN A 125 -1.31 -0.50 -19.11
CA GLN A 125 -1.54 -0.86 -17.70
C GLN A 125 -0.23 -1.28 -17.01
N ALA A 126 0.58 -2.12 -17.65
CA ALA A 126 1.89 -2.48 -17.14
C ALA A 126 2.79 -1.24 -16.95
N ALA A 127 2.80 -0.30 -17.90
CA ALA A 127 3.57 0.94 -17.80
C ALA A 127 3.12 1.84 -16.65
N ARG A 128 1.80 1.93 -16.37
CA ARG A 128 1.24 2.68 -15.24
C ARG A 128 1.70 2.11 -13.91
N ILE A 129 1.67 0.77 -13.75
CA ILE A 129 2.14 0.09 -12.54
C ILE A 129 3.64 0.31 -12.35
N VAL A 130 4.46 0.13 -13.40
CA VAL A 130 5.91 0.38 -13.34
C VAL A 130 6.21 1.83 -12.99
N TRP A 131 5.43 2.78 -13.52
CA TRP A 131 5.57 4.20 -13.19
C TRP A 131 5.26 4.47 -11.72
N LEU A 132 4.14 3.94 -11.22
CA LEU A 132 3.76 4.09 -9.82
C LEU A 132 4.84 3.51 -8.90
N ASP A 133 5.27 2.27 -9.15
CA ASP A 133 6.27 1.59 -8.33
C ASP A 133 7.62 2.35 -8.31
N ALA A 134 8.03 2.91 -9.44
CA ALA A 134 9.22 3.74 -9.49
C ALA A 134 9.03 5.07 -8.73
N PHE A 135 7.86 5.69 -8.83
CA PHE A 135 7.51 6.92 -8.13
C PHE A 135 7.51 6.74 -6.61
N VAL A 136 6.89 5.68 -6.12
CA VAL A 136 6.78 5.40 -4.66
C VAL A 136 7.95 4.57 -4.11
N ALA A 137 8.94 4.27 -4.96
CA ALA A 137 10.11 3.45 -4.65
C ALA A 137 9.76 2.06 -4.09
N ASN A 138 8.80 1.37 -4.73
CA ASN A 138 8.44 0.00 -4.40
C ASN A 138 9.60 -0.96 -4.71
N VAL A 139 10.04 -1.74 -3.73
CA VAL A 139 11.15 -2.70 -3.88
C VAL A 139 10.71 -4.15 -3.91
N ASP A 140 9.41 -4.41 -3.77
CA ASP A 140 8.87 -5.76 -3.56
C ASP A 140 7.97 -6.25 -4.71
N ARG A 141 8.02 -5.64 -5.89
CA ARG A 141 7.29 -6.12 -7.08
C ARG A 141 8.25 -6.79 -8.06
N SER A 142 8.68 -7.98 -7.69
CA SER A 142 9.68 -8.75 -8.43
C SER A 142 9.12 -10.03 -9.05
N ALA A 143 9.95 -10.76 -9.80
CA ALA A 143 9.55 -12.06 -10.35
C ALA A 143 9.33 -13.14 -9.26
N ARG A 144 9.86 -12.96 -8.05
CA ARG A 144 9.69 -13.88 -6.92
C ARG A 144 8.45 -13.57 -6.10
N ASN A 145 8.12 -12.29 -5.99
CA ASN A 145 6.95 -11.77 -5.32
C ASN A 145 6.31 -10.74 -6.24
N THR A 146 5.32 -11.17 -7.02
CA THR A 146 4.77 -10.30 -8.07
C THR A 146 3.89 -9.21 -7.49
N ASN A 147 3.23 -9.46 -6.37
CA ASN A 147 2.22 -8.57 -5.75
C ASN A 147 1.21 -8.05 -6.78
N LEU A 148 0.80 -8.95 -7.69
CA LEU A 148 -0.12 -8.72 -8.79
C LEU A 148 -1.10 -9.89 -8.88
N LEU A 149 -2.36 -9.56 -9.12
CA LEU A 149 -3.43 -10.54 -9.36
C LEU A 149 -4.02 -10.35 -10.76
N ILE A 150 -4.51 -11.45 -11.34
CA ILE A 150 -5.42 -11.42 -12.47
C ILE A 150 -6.83 -11.66 -11.93
N TRP A 151 -7.70 -10.66 -12.08
CA TRP A 151 -9.10 -10.75 -11.72
C TRP A 151 -9.97 -10.19 -12.85
N HIS A 152 -10.98 -10.95 -13.29
CA HIS A 152 -11.81 -10.62 -14.44
C HIS A 152 -10.98 -10.21 -15.69
N LYS A 153 -9.90 -10.96 -15.97
CA LYS A 153 -8.94 -10.70 -17.07
C LYS A 153 -8.20 -9.36 -17.00
N THR A 154 -8.25 -8.71 -15.86
CA THR A 154 -7.56 -7.42 -15.61
C THR A 154 -6.44 -7.64 -14.60
N LEU A 155 -5.34 -6.93 -14.79
CA LEU A 155 -4.20 -6.93 -13.86
C LEU A 155 -4.50 -5.98 -12.68
N TRP A 156 -4.37 -6.50 -11.47
CA TRP A 156 -4.60 -5.77 -10.22
C TRP A 156 -3.31 -5.66 -9.44
N ALA A 157 -2.98 -4.46 -9.00
CA ALA A 157 -1.84 -4.23 -8.12
C ALA A 157 -2.27 -4.36 -6.66
N ILE A 158 -1.51 -5.15 -5.89
CA ILE A 158 -1.74 -5.38 -4.46
C ILE A 158 -0.43 -5.22 -3.70
N ASP A 159 -0.51 -5.20 -2.38
CA ASP A 159 0.62 -5.19 -1.45
C ASP A 159 1.62 -4.06 -1.70
N HIS A 160 1.28 -2.88 -1.19
CA HIS A 160 2.09 -1.66 -1.30
C HIS A 160 2.91 -1.36 -0.04
N GLY A 161 2.89 -2.25 0.95
CA GLY A 161 3.52 -2.03 2.26
C GLY A 161 5.03 -1.81 2.23
N ALA A 162 5.72 -2.27 1.17
CA ALA A 162 7.17 -2.08 0.98
C ALA A 162 7.54 -0.76 0.28
N CYS A 163 6.55 0.10 0.00
CA CYS A 163 6.74 1.42 -0.60
C CYS A 163 7.18 2.47 0.43
N LEU A 164 7.49 3.68 -0.03
CA LEU A 164 7.74 4.86 0.80
C LEU A 164 8.83 4.64 1.87
N ARG A 165 9.89 3.93 1.52
CA ARG A 165 10.97 3.52 2.43
C ARG A 165 11.62 4.65 3.25
N PHE A 166 11.48 5.89 2.81
CA PHE A 166 12.03 7.06 3.50
C PHE A 166 11.50 7.18 4.94
N HIS A 167 10.28 6.75 5.21
CA HIS A 167 9.65 6.84 6.52
C HIS A 167 10.27 5.91 7.59
N HIS A 168 11.13 4.98 7.16
CA HIS A 168 11.95 4.19 8.08
C HIS A 168 13.26 4.89 8.44
N SER A 169 13.60 6.03 7.79
CA SER A 169 14.85 6.77 8.02
C SER A 169 14.66 8.25 7.70
N TRP A 170 13.94 8.96 8.56
CA TRP A 170 13.56 10.37 8.39
C TRP A 170 14.73 11.32 8.14
N GLY A 171 15.94 10.98 8.56
CA GLY A 171 17.13 11.78 8.30
C GLY A 171 17.63 11.81 6.86
N ASN A 172 17.08 10.99 5.97
CA ASN A 172 17.55 10.81 4.61
C ASN A 172 16.49 11.11 3.54
N VAL A 173 15.45 11.84 3.87
CA VAL A 173 14.29 12.10 2.98
C VAL A 173 14.72 12.64 1.62
N ALA A 174 15.60 13.63 1.58
CA ALA A 174 16.09 14.22 0.32
C ALA A 174 16.85 13.21 -0.56
N ALA A 175 17.65 12.33 0.05
CA ALA A 175 18.37 11.28 -0.68
C ALA A 175 17.39 10.26 -1.29
N PHE A 176 16.36 9.87 -0.56
CA PHE A 176 15.32 8.98 -1.07
C PHE A 176 14.51 9.61 -2.20
N ALA A 177 14.19 10.91 -2.11
CA ALA A 177 13.45 11.61 -3.15
C ALA A 177 14.20 11.62 -4.50
N GLY A 178 15.51 11.77 -4.47
CA GLY A 178 16.37 11.78 -5.66
C GLY A 178 16.94 10.41 -6.06
N ALA A 179 16.60 9.32 -5.36
CA ALA A 179 17.16 8.00 -5.63
C ALA A 179 16.69 7.42 -6.97
N ALA A 180 17.60 6.81 -7.73
CA ALA A 180 17.25 6.03 -8.91
C ALA A 180 16.38 4.81 -8.53
N TYR A 181 15.59 4.33 -9.49
CA TYR A 181 14.80 3.12 -9.31
C TYR A 181 15.46 1.92 -10.02
N ASN A 182 15.47 0.77 -9.36
CA ASN A 182 16.00 -0.45 -9.96
C ASN A 182 14.93 -1.18 -10.76
N TYR A 183 14.92 -1.00 -12.07
CA TYR A 183 13.99 -1.66 -12.98
C TYR A 183 14.34 -3.13 -13.26
N ALA A 184 15.57 -3.55 -13.03
CA ALA A 184 16.06 -4.87 -13.45
C ALA A 184 15.27 -6.02 -12.82
N ASP A 185 14.84 -5.83 -11.56
CA ASP A 185 14.12 -6.84 -10.79
C ASP A 185 12.60 -6.73 -10.91
N HIS A 186 12.09 -5.63 -11.49
CA HIS A 186 10.64 -5.39 -11.58
C HIS A 186 9.99 -6.34 -12.59
N VAL A 187 8.93 -7.06 -12.14
CA VAL A 187 8.30 -8.13 -12.92
C VAL A 187 7.71 -7.66 -14.27
N LEU A 188 7.25 -6.42 -14.36
CA LEU A 188 6.63 -5.82 -15.55
C LEU A 188 7.59 -4.92 -16.36
N ALA A 189 8.84 -4.71 -15.96
CA ALA A 189 9.73 -3.73 -16.60
C ALA A 189 9.98 -3.99 -18.09
N ARG A 190 9.87 -5.25 -18.55
CA ARG A 190 10.00 -5.61 -19.97
C ARG A 190 8.71 -5.41 -20.77
N LEU A 191 7.56 -5.24 -20.12
CA LEU A 191 6.24 -5.10 -20.75
C LEU A 191 5.80 -3.64 -20.81
N GLY A 192 6.04 -2.88 -19.74
CA GLY A 192 5.60 -1.50 -19.57
C GLY A 192 6.77 -0.51 -19.52
N ASP A 193 6.83 0.42 -20.47
CA ASP A 193 7.77 1.54 -20.41
C ASP A 193 7.12 2.73 -19.70
N PRO A 194 7.55 3.08 -18.46
CA PRO A 194 6.93 4.14 -17.67
C PRO A 194 7.02 5.54 -18.30
N ARG A 195 7.98 5.77 -19.21
CA ARG A 195 8.11 7.06 -19.93
C ARG A 195 6.90 7.37 -20.81
N ARG A 196 6.25 6.33 -21.34
CA ARG A 196 5.07 6.48 -22.21
C ARG A 196 3.87 7.07 -21.51
N VAL A 197 3.76 6.84 -20.22
CA VAL A 197 2.60 7.27 -19.40
C VAL A 197 2.92 8.48 -18.51
N HIS A 198 4.19 8.87 -18.40
CA HIS A 198 4.62 9.93 -17.49
C HIS A 198 3.87 11.25 -17.72
N ALA A 199 3.78 11.73 -18.96
CA ALA A 199 3.10 12.99 -19.30
C ALA A 199 1.59 12.97 -18.93
N ALA A 200 0.98 11.79 -18.89
CA ALA A 200 -0.42 11.63 -18.50
C ALA A 200 -0.59 11.49 -16.98
N LEU A 201 0.35 10.86 -16.29
CA LEU A 201 0.23 10.54 -14.86
C LEU A 201 0.76 11.66 -13.96
N GLN A 202 1.86 12.31 -14.35
CA GLN A 202 2.48 13.37 -13.55
C GLN A 202 1.51 14.49 -13.15
N PRO A 203 0.66 15.04 -14.05
CA PRO A 203 -0.25 16.12 -13.69
C PRO A 203 -1.39 15.69 -12.75
N VAL A 204 -1.66 14.39 -12.61
CA VAL A 204 -2.68 13.87 -11.70
C VAL A 204 -2.21 13.95 -10.25
N VAL A 205 -0.90 13.81 -10.02
CA VAL A 205 -0.33 13.84 -8.67
C VAL A 205 -0.12 15.30 -8.25
N THR A 206 -1.14 15.90 -7.68
CA THR A 206 -1.11 17.29 -7.17
C THR A 206 -0.92 17.32 -5.65
N ALA A 207 -0.58 18.51 -5.11
CA ALA A 207 -0.47 18.69 -3.67
C ALA A 207 -1.82 18.46 -2.96
N GLU A 208 -2.91 18.88 -3.60
CA GLU A 208 -4.28 18.71 -3.10
C GLU A 208 -4.67 17.23 -3.05
N LEU A 209 -4.42 16.46 -4.11
CA LEU A 209 -4.67 15.02 -4.11
C LEU A 209 -3.87 14.31 -3.01
N LEU A 210 -2.60 14.66 -2.86
CA LEU A 210 -1.76 14.07 -1.81
C LEU A 210 -2.26 14.43 -0.41
N GLU A 211 -2.74 15.64 -0.19
CA GLU A 211 -3.34 16.06 1.07
C GLU A 211 -4.62 15.27 1.37
N GLU A 212 -5.52 15.15 0.40
CA GLU A 212 -6.75 14.35 0.53
C GLU A 212 -6.44 12.89 0.88
N ILE A 213 -5.48 12.26 0.20
CA ILE A 213 -5.06 10.88 0.49
C ILE A 213 -4.45 10.76 1.88
N LEU A 214 -3.58 11.69 2.28
CA LEU A 214 -2.92 11.64 3.58
C LEU A 214 -3.87 11.86 4.76
N LEU A 215 -5.00 12.55 4.53
CA LEU A 215 -6.06 12.69 5.54
C LEU A 215 -6.81 11.38 5.81
N LEU A 216 -6.78 10.40 4.89
CA LEU A 216 -7.37 9.07 5.10
C LEU A 216 -6.58 8.22 6.10
N VAL A 217 -5.29 8.52 6.27
CA VAL A 217 -4.42 7.76 7.16
C VAL A 217 -4.78 8.05 8.62
N PRO A 218 -5.08 7.00 9.44
CA PRO A 218 -5.34 7.17 10.86
C PRO A 218 -4.22 7.91 11.57
N GLN A 219 -4.56 8.90 12.38
CA GLN A 219 -3.59 9.72 13.09
C GLN A 219 -2.62 8.90 13.93
N ALA A 220 -3.12 7.85 14.59
CA ALA A 220 -2.30 6.98 15.44
C ALA A 220 -1.16 6.28 14.67
N TRP A 221 -1.33 6.00 13.37
CA TRP A 221 -0.31 5.33 12.54
C TRP A 221 0.81 6.27 12.07
N LEU A 222 0.58 7.57 12.18
CA LEU A 222 1.55 8.60 11.80
C LEU A 222 2.43 9.06 12.97
N LEU A 223 2.09 8.66 14.19
CA LEU A 223 2.85 9.03 15.38
C LEU A 223 4.21 8.32 15.42
N PRO A 224 5.23 8.94 16.05
CA PRO A 224 6.50 8.27 16.28
C PRO A 224 6.34 7.01 17.10
N ASP A 225 7.06 5.95 16.73
CA ASP A 225 7.12 4.71 17.50
C ASP A 225 7.90 4.95 18.82
N PRO A 226 7.25 4.86 19.98
CA PRO A 226 7.93 5.10 21.25
C PRO A 226 8.97 4.03 21.59
N THR A 227 8.88 2.83 20.96
CA THR A 227 9.83 1.73 21.17
C THR A 227 11.09 1.85 20.29
N ARG A 228 11.00 2.67 19.22
CA ARG A 228 12.10 2.95 18.28
C ARG A 228 12.21 4.45 18.03
N PRO A 229 12.68 5.23 19.00
CA PRO A 229 12.72 6.68 18.89
C PRO A 229 13.71 7.09 17.79
N ASP A 230 13.24 7.86 16.81
CA ASP A 230 14.07 8.59 15.85
C ASP A 230 13.90 10.09 16.12
N PRO A 231 14.94 10.80 16.60
CA PRO A 231 14.84 12.22 16.89
C PRO A 231 14.56 13.10 15.67
N ARG A 232 14.63 12.52 14.46
CA ARG A 232 14.32 13.20 13.19
C ARG A 232 12.93 12.87 12.69
N ALA A 233 12.20 11.96 13.36
CA ALA A 233 10.82 11.68 13.03
C ALA A 233 9.94 12.91 13.26
N PRO A 234 8.89 13.10 12.44
CA PRO A 234 7.91 14.15 12.68
C PRO A 234 7.31 14.06 14.09
N ALA A 235 7.12 15.21 14.72
CA ALA A 235 6.69 15.28 16.12
C ALA A 235 5.22 14.83 16.33
N ASP A 236 4.40 15.01 15.31
CA ASP A 236 2.98 14.70 15.35
C ASP A 236 2.47 14.28 13.96
N ALA A 237 1.19 13.93 13.89
CA ALA A 237 0.56 13.45 12.66
C ALA A 237 0.45 14.54 11.58
N ALA A 238 0.34 15.81 11.94
CA ALA A 238 0.28 16.90 10.97
C ALA A 238 1.66 17.07 10.31
N ALA A 239 2.71 17.14 11.10
CA ALA A 239 4.09 17.20 10.62
C ALA A 239 4.45 15.95 9.79
N ALA A 240 3.93 14.76 10.15
CA ALA A 240 4.13 13.56 9.37
C ALA A 240 3.46 13.66 7.98
N ARG A 241 2.20 14.12 7.91
CA ARG A 241 1.51 14.32 6.62
C ARG A 241 2.26 15.31 5.74
N ASP A 242 2.73 16.42 6.29
CA ASP A 242 3.55 17.39 5.56
C ASP A 242 4.82 16.74 5.00
N ALA A 243 5.53 15.96 5.80
CA ALA A 243 6.75 15.27 5.37
C ALA A 243 6.50 14.24 4.25
N TYR A 244 5.39 13.49 4.30
CA TYR A 244 4.98 12.60 3.20
C TYR A 244 4.67 13.37 1.92
N ARG A 245 3.89 14.46 2.04
CA ARG A 245 3.54 15.32 0.90
C ARG A 245 4.79 15.93 0.26
N GLU A 246 5.67 16.51 1.05
CA GLU A 246 6.93 17.10 0.59
C GLU A 246 7.83 16.08 -0.10
N TYR A 247 7.96 14.87 0.48
CA TYR A 247 8.72 13.79 -0.13
C TYR A 247 8.17 13.42 -1.52
N LEU A 248 6.87 13.19 -1.62
CA LEU A 248 6.23 12.78 -2.87
C LEU A 248 6.33 13.86 -3.94
N LEU A 249 6.13 15.13 -3.60
CA LEU A 249 6.30 16.25 -4.52
C LEU A 249 7.76 16.41 -4.95
N ALA A 250 8.72 16.31 -4.03
CA ALA A 250 10.14 16.35 -4.35
C ALA A 250 10.56 15.19 -5.27
N ARG A 251 10.03 13.99 -5.03
CA ARG A 251 10.29 12.85 -5.88
C ARG A 251 9.69 13.00 -7.27
N LEU A 252 8.46 13.54 -7.36
CA LEU A 252 7.82 13.84 -8.64
C LEU A 252 8.63 14.88 -9.45
N ALA A 253 9.14 15.92 -8.79
CA ALA A 253 9.99 16.93 -9.40
C ALA A 253 11.35 16.38 -9.88
N ALA A 254 11.83 15.30 -9.28
CA ALA A 254 13.07 14.62 -9.63
C ALA A 254 12.86 13.44 -10.61
N ALA A 255 11.81 13.48 -11.43
CA ALA A 255 11.41 12.37 -12.29
C ALA A 255 12.53 11.89 -13.24
N GLU A 256 13.37 12.79 -13.72
CA GLU A 256 14.51 12.43 -14.56
C GLU A 256 15.55 11.52 -13.89
N ARG A 257 15.53 11.38 -12.56
CA ARG A 257 16.46 10.53 -11.81
C ARG A 257 15.96 9.09 -11.62
N TRP A 258 14.65 8.91 -11.64
CA TRP A 258 14.06 7.59 -11.40
C TRP A 258 13.26 7.04 -12.59
N LEU A 259 12.96 7.83 -13.62
CA LEU A 259 12.55 7.32 -14.93
C LEU A 259 13.76 6.70 -15.65
N PRO A 260 13.56 5.57 -16.39
CA PRO A 260 14.66 4.88 -17.06
C PRO A 260 15.20 5.66 -18.24
#